data_1c02bbdfbad609b2733ccdd7e0989dbf
#
_entry.id   1c02bbdfbad609b2733ccdd7e0989dbf
#
_cell.length_a   1.000
_cell.length_b   1.000
_cell.length_c   1.000
_cell.angle_alpha   90.00
_cell.angle_beta   90.00
_cell.angle_gamma   90.00
#
_symmetry.space_group_name_H-M   'P 1'
#
loop_
_entity.id
_entity.type
_entity.pdbx_description
1 polymer ?
#
loop_
_entity_poly.entity_id
_entity_poly.type
_entity_poly.pdbx_seq_one_letter_code
_entity_poly.pdbx_strand_id
1 'polypeptide(L)'
;MRITEKVIAASVFAMLAGCSLFGSKDAKNQPAPLVELKGAMTPKTVWKYSLGKAGTAVFTPALSGENLYVADADGALARISAATGKEQWRVKTGSDLTAGVGTDGDVVVVGGVKGAILAFDANGKQLWKGQASSEVLSSPVVGGGVVVVRSVDNIITAYDAKTGEKRWNVTRATPALTLRNAPGMVISGLNVYIAQPGGKLLALVLATGLQRFEVVVGEPRGATELERVTDIAGTPVIFEKDVCAVSYQGRVACFDAITGAPHWSKPTSSDKGVAVDQRFVFVSDDKGEVAAYSRENGSNAWKNDKLSYRNLSTPVSYGRAVAVGDYQGYVHFLSREDGAFIGRAATDGSAIQADPVISGSNLIFQTQSGTVTALAVE
;
A
#
# COMPACT_ATOMS: atom_id res chain seq x y z
N MET A 1 -0.88 -13.79 75.31
CA MET A 1 -1.40 -12.90 74.32
C MET A 1 -0.29 -12.49 73.30
N ARG A 2 0.40 -13.47 72.69
CA ARG A 2 1.50 -13.24 71.69
C ARG A 2 1.54 -14.27 70.52
N ILE A 3 0.50 -15.09 70.36
CA ILE A 3 0.45 -16.14 69.36
C ILE A 3 -0.52 -15.75 68.16
N THR A 4 -1.42 -14.83 68.42
CA THR A 4 -2.45 -14.41 67.38
C THR A 4 -1.94 -13.41 66.35
N GLU A 5 -0.86 -12.64 66.67
CA GLU A 5 -0.33 -11.66 65.72
C GLU A 5 0.56 -12.26 64.60
N LYS A 6 1.20 -13.42 64.88
CA LYS A 6 2.06 -14.07 63.86
C LYS A 6 1.30 -14.88 62.80
N VAL A 7 0.06 -15.27 63.07
CA VAL A 7 -0.75 -16.02 62.12
C VAL A 7 -1.43 -15.10 61.10
N ILE A 8 -1.74 -13.86 61.48
CA ILE A 8 -2.36 -12.87 60.59
C ILE A 8 -1.34 -12.32 59.58
N ALA A 9 -0.05 -12.17 59.98
CA ALA A 9 0.99 -11.69 59.07
C ALA A 9 1.36 -12.72 57.97
N ALA A 10 1.25 -14.02 58.25
CA ALA A 10 1.49 -15.08 57.25
C ALA A 10 0.37 -15.25 56.24
N SER A 11 -0.88 -14.92 56.61
CA SER A 11 -2.05 -15.05 55.73
C SER A 11 -2.17 -13.90 54.72
N VAL A 12 -1.62 -12.72 55.04
CA VAL A 12 -1.64 -11.56 54.13
C VAL A 12 -0.54 -11.67 53.06
N PHE A 13 0.57 -12.35 53.33
CA PHE A 13 1.64 -12.55 52.34
C PHE A 13 1.31 -13.64 51.29
N ALA A 14 0.39 -14.58 51.59
CA ALA A 14 -0.01 -15.63 50.67
C ALA A 14 -1.06 -15.12 49.61
N MET A 15 -1.74 -14.00 49.85
CA MET A 15 -2.71 -13.44 48.88
C MET A 15 -2.08 -12.50 47.82
N LEU A 16 -0.83 -12.09 47.96
CA LEU A 16 -0.13 -11.25 46.98
C LEU A 16 0.65 -12.05 45.94
N ALA A 17 0.78 -13.37 46.10
CA ALA A 17 1.47 -14.23 45.14
C ALA A 17 0.54 -14.83 44.08
N GLY A 18 -0.77 -14.55 44.10
CA GLY A 18 -1.77 -15.17 43.25
C GLY A 18 -2.10 -14.44 41.94
N CYS A 19 -1.57 -13.24 41.72
CA CYS A 19 -1.94 -12.44 40.54
C CYS A 19 -0.99 -12.52 39.32
N SER A 20 0.05 -13.35 39.37
CA SER A 20 1.01 -13.47 38.27
C SER A 20 0.89 -14.75 37.42
N LEU A 21 -0.10 -15.62 37.71
CA LEU A 21 -0.25 -16.92 37.01
C LEU A 21 -1.34 -16.95 35.92
N PHE A 22 -2.05 -15.84 35.65
CA PHE A 22 -3.04 -15.77 34.58
C PHE A 22 -2.72 -14.71 33.52
N GLY A 23 -1.46 -14.43 33.30
CA GLY A 23 -0.98 -13.60 32.23
C GLY A 23 -0.40 -14.42 31.08
N SER A 24 -1.09 -15.42 30.56
CA SER A 24 -0.80 -15.90 29.21
C SER A 24 -1.34 -14.84 28.26
N LYS A 25 -0.51 -13.83 27.94
CA LYS A 25 -0.73 -13.05 26.71
C LYS A 25 -0.88 -14.08 25.61
N ASP A 26 -2.04 -14.09 24.96
CA ASP A 26 -2.30 -14.93 23.81
C ASP A 26 -1.10 -14.83 22.87
N ALA A 27 -0.33 -15.89 22.77
CA ALA A 27 0.81 -16.00 21.85
C ALA A 27 0.35 -16.07 20.39
N LYS A 28 -0.98 -16.07 20.15
CA LYS A 28 -1.59 -15.96 18.84
C LYS A 28 -1.42 -14.52 18.33
N ASN A 29 -0.76 -14.37 17.20
CA ASN A 29 -0.58 -13.12 16.46
C ASN A 29 0.57 -12.19 16.96
N GLN A 30 1.58 -12.74 17.64
CA GLN A 30 2.79 -11.96 17.89
C GLN A 30 3.68 -11.91 16.65
N PRO A 31 4.29 -10.73 16.34
CA PRO A 31 5.23 -10.61 15.22
C PRO A 31 6.39 -11.59 15.36
N ALA A 32 6.68 -12.30 14.29
CA ALA A 32 7.82 -13.22 14.25
C ALA A 32 9.13 -12.50 14.57
N PRO A 33 10.06 -13.12 15.33
CA PRO A 33 11.37 -12.56 15.57
C PRO A 33 12.13 -12.37 14.24
N LEU A 34 13.07 -11.43 14.23
CA LEU A 34 13.91 -11.21 13.06
C LEU A 34 14.81 -12.43 12.81
N VAL A 35 14.77 -12.96 11.61
CA VAL A 35 15.64 -14.07 11.18
C VAL A 35 17.09 -13.60 11.14
N GLU A 36 18.02 -14.42 11.67
CA GLU A 36 19.45 -14.19 11.50
C GLU A 36 19.85 -14.39 10.04
N LEU A 37 20.60 -13.43 9.49
CA LEU A 37 21.07 -13.45 8.10
C LEU A 37 22.51 -13.94 8.05
N LYS A 38 22.76 -15.06 7.35
CA LYS A 38 24.11 -15.59 7.13
C LYS A 38 24.53 -15.36 5.68
N GLY A 39 25.66 -14.66 5.45
CA GLY A 39 26.18 -14.40 4.10
C GLY A 39 25.27 -13.57 3.21
N ALA A 40 24.50 -12.68 3.82
CA ALA A 40 23.47 -11.91 3.15
C ALA A 40 24.05 -10.71 2.39
N MET A 41 23.35 -10.33 1.35
CA MET A 41 23.49 -9.03 0.69
C MET A 41 23.29 -7.90 1.71
N THR A 42 24.12 -6.86 1.64
CA THR A 42 23.98 -5.66 2.48
C THR A 42 23.43 -4.51 1.64
N PRO A 43 22.13 -4.24 1.66
CA PRO A 43 21.57 -3.09 0.96
C PRO A 43 22.16 -1.80 1.52
N LYS A 44 22.57 -0.87 0.64
CA LYS A 44 23.15 0.40 1.05
C LYS A 44 22.13 1.51 0.99
N THR A 45 22.03 2.32 2.05
CA THR A 45 21.28 3.57 1.98
C THR A 45 22.03 4.55 1.07
N VAL A 46 21.38 4.96 -0.01
CA VAL A 46 21.93 5.94 -0.97
C VAL A 46 21.66 7.34 -0.47
N TRP A 47 20.42 7.61 -0.07
CA TRP A 47 20.01 8.88 0.52
C TRP A 47 18.80 8.70 1.42
N LYS A 48 18.58 9.68 2.29
CA LYS A 48 17.36 9.85 3.09
C LYS A 48 16.85 11.28 2.93
N TYR A 49 15.53 11.43 2.90
CA TYR A 49 14.85 12.71 2.90
C TYR A 49 13.74 12.66 3.95
N SER A 50 13.53 13.75 4.70
CA SER A 50 12.50 13.82 5.74
C SER A 50 11.44 14.84 5.37
N LEU A 51 10.20 14.39 5.38
CA LEU A 51 9.00 15.21 5.30
C LEU A 51 8.30 15.20 6.68
N GLY A 52 7.03 15.53 6.76
CA GLY A 52 6.22 15.35 7.97
C GLY A 52 5.58 13.96 8.03
N LYS A 53 4.92 13.66 9.16
CA LYS A 53 4.29 12.35 9.40
C LYS A 53 3.12 12.11 8.45
N ALA A 54 2.89 10.85 8.11
CA ALA A 54 1.72 10.43 7.36
C ALA A 54 0.43 10.39 8.21
N GLY A 55 0.54 10.41 9.53
CA GLY A 55 -0.60 10.26 10.44
C GLY A 55 -1.25 8.90 10.29
N THR A 56 -2.56 8.88 10.02
CA THR A 56 -3.33 7.66 9.72
C THR A 56 -3.48 7.39 8.22
N ALA A 57 -2.97 8.29 7.38
CA ALA A 57 -3.01 8.15 5.94
C ALA A 57 -1.84 7.32 5.40
N VAL A 58 -1.96 6.88 4.16
CA VAL A 58 -0.87 6.23 3.43
C VAL A 58 -0.51 7.13 2.24
N PHE A 59 0.72 7.66 2.27
CA PHE A 59 1.24 8.47 1.17
C PHE A 59 2.24 7.65 0.38
N THR A 60 1.87 7.27 -0.82
CA THR A 60 2.76 6.58 -1.75
C THR A 60 3.53 7.63 -2.55
N PRO A 61 4.86 7.59 -2.54
CA PRO A 61 5.66 8.45 -3.41
C PRO A 61 5.31 8.24 -4.88
N ALA A 62 5.25 9.31 -5.67
CA ALA A 62 5.00 9.22 -7.09
C ALA A 62 6.24 9.60 -7.89
N LEU A 63 6.66 8.71 -8.79
CA LEU A 63 7.84 8.90 -9.65
C LEU A 63 7.40 9.33 -11.05
N SER A 64 8.03 10.40 -11.58
CA SER A 64 7.94 10.76 -12.99
C SER A 64 9.32 11.20 -13.50
N GLY A 65 9.88 10.39 -14.39
CA GLY A 65 11.26 10.57 -14.85
C GLY A 65 12.23 10.49 -13.67
N GLU A 66 13.04 11.53 -13.47
CA GLU A 66 14.00 11.64 -12.37
C GLU A 66 13.43 12.32 -11.11
N ASN A 67 12.15 12.67 -11.11
CA ASN A 67 11.52 13.42 -10.04
C ASN A 67 10.62 12.52 -9.20
N LEU A 68 10.82 12.58 -7.90
CA LEU A 68 9.98 11.93 -6.91
C LEU A 68 9.15 12.97 -6.17
N TYR A 69 7.85 12.77 -6.12
CA TYR A 69 6.91 13.62 -5.40
C TYR A 69 6.45 12.91 -4.14
N VAL A 70 6.49 13.63 -3.03
CA VAL A 70 6.17 13.09 -1.69
C VAL A 70 5.28 14.08 -0.93
N ALA A 71 4.38 13.56 -0.10
CA ALA A 71 3.45 14.36 0.68
C ALA A 71 3.36 13.88 2.13
N ASP A 72 2.87 14.74 3.03
CA ASP A 72 2.58 14.43 4.42
C ASP A 72 1.17 14.86 4.82
N ALA A 73 0.73 14.40 6.00
CA ALA A 73 -0.62 14.70 6.51
C ALA A 73 -0.82 16.18 6.86
N ASP A 74 0.24 16.90 7.23
CA ASP A 74 0.19 18.32 7.61
C ASP A 74 0.20 19.27 6.40
N GLY A 75 0.01 18.71 5.19
CA GLY A 75 -0.14 19.49 3.96
C GLY A 75 1.16 19.90 3.30
N ALA A 76 2.29 19.30 3.60
CA ALA A 76 3.49 19.52 2.79
C ALA A 76 3.47 18.61 1.56
N LEU A 77 3.83 19.19 0.43
CA LEU A 77 4.08 18.50 -0.83
C LEU A 77 5.45 18.92 -1.33
N ALA A 78 6.30 17.96 -1.69
CA ALA A 78 7.66 18.24 -2.14
C ALA A 78 8.01 17.45 -3.40
N ARG A 79 8.87 18.02 -4.23
CA ARG A 79 9.56 17.37 -5.33
C ARG A 79 11.02 17.24 -4.98
N ILE A 80 11.56 16.04 -5.10
CA ILE A 80 12.95 15.72 -4.85
C ILE A 80 13.54 14.96 -6.03
N SER A 81 14.85 14.98 -6.18
CA SER A 81 15.56 14.12 -7.14
C SER A 81 15.50 12.67 -6.66
N ALA A 82 14.96 11.76 -7.46
CA ALA A 82 14.91 10.34 -7.13
C ALA A 82 16.30 9.69 -7.04
N ALA A 83 17.29 10.25 -7.76
CA ALA A 83 18.67 9.75 -7.73
C ALA A 83 19.43 10.17 -6.46
N THR A 84 19.19 11.38 -5.93
CA THR A 84 20.02 11.97 -4.88
C THR A 84 19.26 12.35 -3.60
N GLY A 85 17.94 12.34 -3.60
CA GLY A 85 17.10 12.82 -2.50
C GLY A 85 17.13 14.35 -2.31
N LYS A 86 17.81 15.09 -3.21
CA LYS A 86 17.90 16.55 -3.10
C LYS A 86 16.55 17.20 -3.38
N GLU A 87 16.08 18.03 -2.44
CA GLU A 87 14.85 18.82 -2.59
C GLU A 87 15.03 19.84 -3.74
N GLN A 88 14.02 19.88 -4.61
CA GLN A 88 13.94 20.86 -5.69
C GLN A 88 12.96 21.97 -5.31
N TRP A 89 11.82 21.59 -4.70
CA TRP A 89 10.89 22.51 -4.08
C TRP A 89 10.03 21.81 -3.02
N ARG A 90 9.51 22.60 -2.09
CA ARG A 90 8.51 22.22 -1.09
C ARG A 90 7.47 23.29 -0.97
N VAL A 91 6.20 22.92 -0.94
CA VAL A 91 5.07 23.85 -0.76
C VAL A 91 4.18 23.36 0.36
N LYS A 92 3.49 24.30 1.00
CA LYS A 92 2.37 24.04 1.90
C LYS A 92 1.08 24.17 1.09
N THR A 93 0.26 23.13 1.06
CA THR A 93 -0.97 23.08 0.27
C THR A 93 -2.12 23.89 0.89
N GLY A 94 -1.97 24.27 2.16
CA GLY A 94 -3.02 24.98 2.92
C GLY A 94 -4.19 24.08 3.35
N SER A 95 -4.01 22.76 3.28
CA SER A 95 -5.00 21.77 3.72
C SER A 95 -4.28 20.56 4.30
N ASP A 96 -4.85 19.95 5.32
CA ASP A 96 -4.42 18.62 5.74
C ASP A 96 -4.73 17.62 4.64
N LEU A 97 -3.78 16.69 4.39
CA LEU A 97 -3.88 15.72 3.31
C LEU A 97 -4.24 14.34 3.86
N THR A 98 -4.93 13.55 3.02
CA THR A 98 -5.35 12.18 3.32
C THR A 98 -4.94 11.20 2.24
N ALA A 99 -4.50 11.68 1.08
CA ALA A 99 -4.12 10.85 -0.06
C ALA A 99 -3.11 11.55 -0.97
N GLY A 100 -2.22 10.79 -1.55
CA GLY A 100 -1.27 11.29 -2.53
C GLY A 100 -0.04 10.39 -2.63
N VAL A 101 0.76 10.62 -3.63
CA VAL A 101 0.72 11.65 -4.67
C VAL A 101 0.35 11.01 -5.99
N GLY A 102 -0.42 11.71 -6.83
CA GLY A 102 -0.64 11.33 -8.23
C GLY A 102 0.07 12.32 -9.15
N THR A 103 0.73 11.84 -10.20
CA THR A 103 1.38 12.72 -11.19
C THR A 103 1.59 12.03 -12.53
N ASP A 104 1.60 12.81 -13.60
CA ASP A 104 2.12 12.44 -14.93
C ASP A 104 3.44 13.19 -15.27
N GLY A 105 3.95 13.99 -14.34
CA GLY A 105 5.12 14.83 -14.49
C GLY A 105 4.81 16.30 -14.74
N ASP A 106 3.71 16.61 -15.40
CA ASP A 106 3.23 17.98 -15.67
C ASP A 106 2.30 18.47 -14.57
N VAL A 107 1.41 17.58 -14.09
CA VAL A 107 0.43 17.86 -13.04
C VAL A 107 0.66 16.95 -11.85
N VAL A 108 0.62 17.53 -10.65
CA VAL A 108 0.78 16.84 -9.37
C VAL A 108 -0.48 17.03 -8.55
N VAL A 109 -1.09 15.95 -8.08
CA VAL A 109 -2.38 16.00 -7.39
C VAL A 109 -2.32 15.27 -6.07
N VAL A 110 -2.92 15.88 -5.04
CA VAL A 110 -3.11 15.30 -3.72
C VAL A 110 -4.56 15.42 -3.28
N GLY A 111 -4.99 14.47 -2.45
CA GLY A 111 -6.28 14.48 -1.78
C GLY A 111 -6.16 15.01 -0.37
N GLY A 112 -7.12 15.82 0.06
CA GLY A 112 -7.17 16.39 1.39
C GLY A 112 -8.41 16.00 2.17
N VAL A 113 -8.46 16.44 3.41
CA VAL A 113 -9.61 16.24 4.29
C VAL A 113 -10.90 16.73 3.66
N LYS A 114 -12.01 16.11 4.02
CA LYS A 114 -13.35 16.44 3.52
C LYS A 114 -13.49 16.39 1.99
N GLY A 115 -12.61 15.63 1.31
CA GLY A 115 -12.67 15.45 -0.13
C GLY A 115 -12.02 16.58 -0.94
N ALA A 116 -11.20 17.43 -0.34
CA ALA A 116 -10.45 18.44 -1.08
C ALA A 116 -9.51 17.75 -2.11
N ILE A 117 -9.43 18.32 -3.31
CA ILE A 117 -8.52 17.90 -4.37
C ILE A 117 -7.68 19.11 -4.73
N LEU A 118 -6.36 18.96 -4.69
CA LEU A 118 -5.43 20.06 -4.91
C LEU A 118 -4.47 19.65 -6.03
N ALA A 119 -4.43 20.42 -7.09
CA ALA A 119 -3.54 20.19 -8.23
C ALA A 119 -2.51 21.32 -8.35
N PHE A 120 -1.29 20.90 -8.67
CA PHE A 120 -0.12 21.77 -8.82
C PHE A 120 0.56 21.46 -10.15
N ASP A 121 1.28 22.44 -10.69
CA ASP A 121 2.19 22.18 -11.81
C ASP A 121 3.50 21.53 -11.34
N ALA A 122 4.35 21.16 -12.29
CA ALA A 122 5.65 20.55 -12.01
C ALA A 122 6.58 21.43 -11.14
N ASN A 123 6.31 22.73 -11.02
CA ASN A 123 7.10 23.67 -10.22
C ASN A 123 6.48 23.96 -8.85
N GLY A 124 5.40 23.27 -8.49
CA GLY A 124 4.72 23.43 -7.20
C GLY A 124 3.77 24.62 -7.14
N LYS A 125 3.45 25.27 -8.26
CA LYS A 125 2.42 26.30 -8.32
C LYS A 125 1.05 25.66 -8.39
N GLN A 126 0.12 26.09 -7.52
CA GLN A 126 -1.23 25.57 -7.53
C GLN A 126 -1.94 25.95 -8.84
N LEU A 127 -2.50 24.95 -9.53
CA LEU A 127 -3.28 25.10 -10.75
C LEU A 127 -4.76 25.32 -10.42
N TRP A 128 -5.33 24.39 -9.68
CA TRP A 128 -6.74 24.41 -9.31
C TRP A 128 -6.97 23.69 -7.98
N LYS A 129 -8.18 23.91 -7.45
CA LYS A 129 -8.73 23.21 -6.30
C LYS A 129 -10.10 22.69 -6.67
N GLY A 130 -10.36 21.42 -6.36
CA GLY A 130 -11.62 20.73 -6.59
C GLY A 130 -12.18 20.13 -5.31
N GLN A 131 -13.37 19.54 -5.43
CA GLN A 131 -14.08 18.91 -4.33
C GLN A 131 -14.65 17.57 -4.79
N ALA A 132 -14.26 16.47 -4.15
CA ALA A 132 -14.89 15.17 -4.27
C ALA A 132 -16.18 15.11 -3.43
N SER A 133 -17.02 14.10 -3.67
CA SER A 133 -18.27 13.88 -2.95
C SER A 133 -18.07 13.53 -1.47
N SER A 134 -16.95 12.90 -1.14
CA SER A 134 -16.59 12.48 0.22
C SER A 134 -15.06 12.45 0.37
N GLU A 135 -14.58 11.97 1.50
CA GLU A 135 -13.14 11.84 1.80
C GLU A 135 -12.41 11.04 0.70
N VAL A 136 -11.19 11.45 0.37
CA VAL A 136 -10.31 10.77 -0.58
C VAL A 136 -9.18 10.13 0.21
N LEU A 137 -9.12 8.79 0.18
CA LEU A 137 -8.04 8.00 0.81
C LEU A 137 -7.08 7.41 -0.23
N SER A 138 -7.58 7.18 -1.44
CA SER A 138 -6.79 6.64 -2.55
C SER A 138 -6.02 7.76 -3.24
N SER A 139 -4.74 7.52 -3.53
CA SER A 139 -3.96 8.46 -4.33
C SER A 139 -4.68 8.75 -5.66
N PRO A 140 -4.88 10.02 -6.04
CA PRO A 140 -5.34 10.36 -7.38
C PRO A 140 -4.41 9.77 -8.43
N VAL A 141 -4.91 9.47 -9.63
CA VAL A 141 -4.07 9.10 -10.77
C VAL A 141 -4.19 10.11 -11.88
N VAL A 142 -3.06 10.42 -12.52
CA VAL A 142 -2.96 11.45 -13.55
C VAL A 142 -2.40 10.83 -14.83
N GLY A 143 -3.03 11.13 -15.96
CA GLY A 143 -2.56 10.67 -17.27
C GLY A 143 -3.54 10.99 -18.38
N GLY A 144 -3.06 11.11 -19.61
CA GLY A 144 -3.91 11.42 -20.77
C GLY A 144 -4.68 12.73 -20.65
N GLY A 145 -4.16 13.71 -19.88
CA GLY A 145 -4.81 14.99 -19.60
C GLY A 145 -6.00 14.89 -18.63
N VAL A 146 -6.10 13.82 -17.86
CA VAL A 146 -7.19 13.55 -16.92
C VAL A 146 -6.61 13.25 -15.54
N VAL A 147 -7.27 13.77 -14.50
CA VAL A 147 -7.09 13.37 -13.11
C VAL A 147 -8.27 12.52 -12.70
N VAL A 148 -8.04 11.29 -12.25
CA VAL A 148 -9.10 10.43 -11.72
C VAL A 148 -8.96 10.32 -10.21
N VAL A 149 -10.05 10.57 -9.50
CA VAL A 149 -10.17 10.53 -8.04
C VAL A 149 -11.28 9.59 -7.65
N ARG A 150 -11.07 8.78 -6.63
CA ARG A 150 -12.09 7.96 -6.00
C ARG A 150 -12.28 8.38 -4.56
N SER A 151 -13.51 8.68 -4.15
CA SER A 151 -13.91 8.98 -2.78
C SER A 151 -14.43 7.73 -2.05
N VAL A 152 -14.49 7.79 -0.71
CA VAL A 152 -14.87 6.62 0.13
C VAL A 152 -16.32 6.18 -0.07
N ASP A 153 -17.19 7.03 -0.57
CA ASP A 153 -18.55 6.71 -1.01
C ASP A 153 -18.62 5.99 -2.37
N ASN A 154 -17.45 5.58 -2.89
CA ASN A 154 -17.27 4.86 -4.14
C ASN A 154 -17.76 5.62 -5.39
N ILE A 155 -17.67 6.95 -5.35
CA ILE A 155 -17.83 7.80 -6.52
C ILE A 155 -16.46 8.05 -7.14
N ILE A 156 -16.34 7.72 -8.43
CA ILE A 156 -15.13 7.91 -9.23
C ILE A 156 -15.39 9.12 -10.11
N THR A 157 -14.56 10.14 -9.97
CA THR A 157 -14.71 11.40 -10.74
C THR A 157 -13.44 11.69 -11.52
N ALA A 158 -13.60 12.05 -12.76
CA ALA A 158 -12.51 12.54 -13.59
C ALA A 158 -12.62 14.05 -13.81
N TYR A 159 -11.47 14.69 -13.73
CA TYR A 159 -11.30 16.12 -13.93
C TYR A 159 -10.32 16.35 -15.09
N ASP A 160 -10.50 17.45 -15.78
CA ASP A 160 -9.46 17.97 -16.66
C ASP A 160 -8.20 18.28 -15.85
N ALA A 161 -7.05 17.74 -16.28
CA ALA A 161 -5.82 17.85 -15.50
C ALA A 161 -5.33 19.31 -15.34
N LYS A 162 -5.59 20.17 -16.32
CA LYS A 162 -5.11 21.57 -16.31
C LYS A 162 -6.10 22.54 -15.68
N THR A 163 -7.42 22.33 -15.89
CA THR A 163 -8.45 23.28 -15.46
C THR A 163 -9.20 22.86 -14.21
N GLY A 164 -9.21 21.54 -13.88
CA GLY A 164 -10.01 21.01 -12.79
C GLY A 164 -11.50 20.89 -13.11
N GLU A 165 -11.91 21.13 -14.36
CA GLU A 165 -13.28 20.93 -14.79
C GLU A 165 -13.64 19.45 -14.77
N LYS A 166 -14.83 19.14 -14.23
CA LYS A 166 -15.32 17.75 -14.17
C LYS A 166 -15.66 17.28 -15.57
N ARG A 167 -15.04 16.17 -15.99
CA ARG A 167 -15.29 15.53 -17.29
C ARG A 167 -16.38 14.48 -17.23
N TRP A 168 -16.30 13.58 -16.22
CA TRP A 168 -17.30 12.54 -15.98
C TRP A 168 -17.28 12.09 -14.52
N ASN A 169 -18.34 11.39 -14.12
CA ASN A 169 -18.36 10.66 -12.85
C ASN A 169 -19.07 9.31 -13.02
N VAL A 170 -18.72 8.36 -12.17
CA VAL A 170 -19.30 7.02 -12.12
C VAL A 170 -19.54 6.66 -10.65
N THR A 171 -20.77 6.33 -10.31
CA THR A 171 -21.14 5.87 -8.96
C THR A 171 -21.21 4.35 -8.95
N ARG A 172 -20.64 3.73 -7.91
CA ARG A 172 -20.70 2.29 -7.66
C ARG A 172 -21.27 2.01 -6.30
N ALA A 173 -21.95 0.87 -6.18
CA ALA A 173 -22.48 0.41 -4.89
C ALA A 173 -21.33 0.12 -3.92
N THR A 174 -21.53 0.46 -2.65
CA THR A 174 -20.61 0.17 -1.56
C THR A 174 -21.22 -0.92 -0.69
N PRO A 175 -20.49 -2.01 -0.35
CA PRO A 175 -20.93 -2.98 0.64
C PRO A 175 -21.20 -2.33 2.01
N ALA A 176 -21.97 -3.01 2.86
CA ALA A 176 -22.29 -2.53 4.22
C ALA A 176 -21.03 -2.32 5.08
N LEU A 177 -20.03 -3.18 4.92
CA LEU A 177 -18.72 -3.05 5.54
C LEU A 177 -17.61 -3.11 4.48
N THR A 178 -16.62 -2.25 4.63
CA THR A 178 -15.41 -2.21 3.80
C THR A 178 -14.19 -1.99 4.67
N LEU A 179 -13.02 -2.36 4.17
CA LEU A 179 -11.77 -1.96 4.79
C LEU A 179 -11.58 -0.45 4.62
N ARG A 180 -11.21 0.24 5.72
CA ARG A 180 -10.79 1.63 5.64
C ARG A 180 -9.30 1.69 5.23
N ASN A 181 -9.06 1.54 3.98
CA ASN A 181 -7.73 1.61 3.37
C ASN A 181 -7.75 2.47 2.10
N ALA A 182 -6.60 2.55 1.43
CA ALA A 182 -6.40 3.36 0.23
C ALA A 182 -6.31 2.47 -1.02
N PRO A 183 -7.43 1.86 -1.50
CA PRO A 183 -7.38 1.00 -2.67
C PRO A 183 -6.91 1.79 -3.88
N GLY A 184 -5.92 1.22 -4.59
CA GLY A 184 -5.24 1.93 -5.66
C GLY A 184 -6.00 1.96 -6.97
N MET A 185 -5.55 2.85 -7.82
CA MET A 185 -5.94 2.98 -9.22
C MET A 185 -4.68 3.01 -10.08
N VAL A 186 -4.78 2.58 -11.33
CA VAL A 186 -3.69 2.69 -12.31
C VAL A 186 -4.23 3.04 -13.69
N ILE A 187 -3.58 4.00 -14.35
CA ILE A 187 -3.85 4.33 -15.74
C ILE A 187 -2.88 3.54 -16.62
N SER A 188 -3.41 2.86 -17.64
CA SER A 188 -2.60 2.22 -18.67
C SER A 188 -3.29 2.36 -20.02
N GLY A 189 -2.57 2.93 -20.98
CA GLY A 189 -3.12 3.26 -22.30
C GLY A 189 -4.35 4.17 -22.19
N LEU A 190 -5.47 3.73 -22.75
CA LEU A 190 -6.74 4.47 -22.76
C LEU A 190 -7.68 4.11 -21.60
N ASN A 191 -7.23 3.33 -20.64
CA ASN A 191 -8.05 2.83 -19.54
C ASN A 191 -7.51 3.24 -18.18
N VAL A 192 -8.42 3.33 -17.19
CA VAL A 192 -8.10 3.36 -15.77
C VAL A 192 -8.66 2.11 -15.11
N TYR A 193 -7.82 1.42 -14.34
CA TYR A 193 -8.17 0.21 -13.57
C TYR A 193 -8.27 0.59 -12.12
N ILE A 194 -9.36 0.22 -11.48
CA ILE A 194 -9.77 0.74 -10.18
C ILE A 194 -10.09 -0.42 -9.26
N ALA A 195 -9.34 -0.54 -8.17
CA ALA A 195 -9.65 -1.46 -7.08
C ALA A 195 -10.97 -1.04 -6.41
N GLN A 196 -11.87 -1.99 -6.23
CA GLN A 196 -13.20 -1.75 -5.68
C GLN A 196 -13.43 -2.55 -4.41
N PRO A 197 -14.28 -2.05 -3.49
CA PRO A 197 -14.81 -2.86 -2.41
C PRO A 197 -15.65 -4.02 -2.96
N GLY A 198 -15.80 -5.07 -2.14
CA GLY A 198 -16.50 -6.29 -2.54
C GLY A 198 -15.73 -7.15 -3.53
N GLY A 199 -14.40 -7.00 -3.58
CA GLY A 199 -13.50 -7.86 -4.35
C GLY A 199 -13.54 -7.67 -5.87
N LYS A 200 -13.95 -6.51 -6.34
CA LYS A 200 -14.11 -6.22 -7.76
C LYS A 200 -12.99 -5.37 -8.33
N LEU A 201 -12.58 -5.65 -9.55
CA LEU A 201 -11.68 -4.82 -10.35
C LEU A 201 -12.47 -4.23 -11.52
N LEU A 202 -12.51 -2.90 -11.58
CA LEU A 202 -13.24 -2.14 -12.59
C LEU A 202 -12.26 -1.51 -13.57
N ALA A 203 -12.50 -1.66 -14.86
CA ALA A 203 -11.80 -0.94 -15.92
C ALA A 203 -12.76 0.03 -16.62
N LEU A 204 -12.37 1.31 -16.67
CA LEU A 204 -13.10 2.35 -17.37
C LEU A 204 -12.27 2.94 -18.49
N VAL A 205 -12.93 3.38 -19.56
CA VAL A 205 -12.31 4.21 -20.60
C VAL A 205 -11.96 5.58 -19.99
N LEU A 206 -10.69 5.94 -19.97
CA LEU A 206 -10.16 7.12 -19.28
C LEU A 206 -10.84 8.43 -19.73
N ALA A 207 -11.09 8.58 -21.03
CA ALA A 207 -11.66 9.81 -21.59
C ALA A 207 -13.14 10.02 -21.26
N THR A 208 -13.91 8.93 -21.05
CA THR A 208 -15.39 9.00 -21.02
C THR A 208 -16.02 8.43 -19.75
N GLY A 209 -15.26 7.63 -18.97
CA GLY A 209 -15.81 6.90 -17.83
C GLY A 209 -16.68 5.69 -18.21
N LEU A 210 -16.77 5.35 -19.49
CA LEU A 210 -17.53 4.17 -19.92
C LEU A 210 -16.86 2.89 -19.42
N GLN A 211 -17.67 1.98 -18.88
CA GLN A 211 -17.17 0.70 -18.41
C GLN A 211 -16.65 -0.14 -19.56
N ARG A 212 -15.40 -0.58 -19.42
CA ARG A 212 -14.78 -1.58 -20.29
C ARG A 212 -15.17 -2.97 -19.85
N PHE A 213 -14.88 -3.27 -18.57
CA PHE A 213 -15.29 -4.48 -17.88
C PHE A 213 -15.31 -4.29 -16.36
N GLU A 214 -15.96 -5.18 -15.66
CA GLU A 214 -15.85 -5.37 -14.23
C GLU A 214 -15.66 -6.87 -13.99
N VAL A 215 -14.62 -7.25 -13.23
CA VAL A 215 -14.30 -8.64 -12.92
C VAL A 215 -14.21 -8.86 -11.42
N VAL A 216 -14.48 -10.09 -10.99
CA VAL A 216 -14.43 -10.48 -9.59
C VAL A 216 -13.10 -11.13 -9.30
N VAL A 217 -12.32 -10.52 -8.38
CA VAL A 217 -11.07 -11.05 -7.85
C VAL A 217 -11.38 -11.93 -6.63
N GLY A 218 -12.26 -11.46 -5.74
CA GLY A 218 -12.71 -12.21 -4.57
C GLY A 218 -14.21 -12.08 -4.36
N GLU A 219 -14.86 -13.15 -3.87
CA GLU A 219 -16.29 -13.17 -3.59
C GLU A 219 -16.53 -13.09 -2.08
N PRO A 220 -17.46 -12.22 -1.61
CA PRO A 220 -17.85 -12.18 -0.22
C PRO A 220 -18.38 -13.54 0.25
N ARG A 221 -17.79 -14.11 1.30
CA ARG A 221 -18.17 -15.42 1.87
C ARG A 221 -18.25 -15.34 3.38
N GLY A 222 -19.23 -16.01 3.97
CA GLY A 222 -19.41 -16.08 5.41
C GLY A 222 -20.83 -15.77 5.85
N ALA A 223 -21.11 -16.02 7.13
CA ALA A 223 -22.41 -15.81 7.74
C ALA A 223 -22.59 -14.38 8.26
N THR A 224 -21.51 -13.73 8.67
CA THR A 224 -21.51 -12.38 9.23
C THR A 224 -21.01 -11.35 8.21
N GLU A 225 -21.40 -10.09 8.38
CA GLU A 225 -20.91 -8.99 7.53
C GLU A 225 -19.38 -8.86 7.60
N LEU A 226 -18.77 -9.11 8.76
CA LEU A 226 -17.32 -9.05 8.93
C LEU A 226 -16.59 -10.16 8.12
N GLU A 227 -17.13 -11.37 8.10
CA GLU A 227 -16.58 -12.47 7.29
C GLU A 227 -16.74 -12.22 5.78
N ARG A 228 -17.70 -11.37 5.39
CA ARG A 228 -18.02 -11.05 4.00
C ARG A 228 -17.21 -9.86 3.44
N VAL A 229 -16.39 -9.20 4.27
CA VAL A 229 -15.50 -8.14 3.78
C VAL A 229 -14.49 -8.75 2.81
N THR A 230 -14.56 -8.34 1.56
CA THR A 230 -13.71 -8.87 0.48
C THR A 230 -13.35 -7.70 -0.43
N ASP A 231 -12.35 -6.91 -0.03
CA ASP A 231 -11.98 -5.70 -0.75
C ASP A 231 -10.65 -5.90 -1.48
N ILE A 232 -10.52 -5.32 -2.67
CA ILE A 232 -9.20 -5.11 -3.26
C ILE A 232 -8.62 -3.88 -2.59
N ALA A 233 -7.67 -4.08 -1.69
CA ALA A 233 -7.17 -3.07 -0.78
C ALA A 233 -5.95 -2.31 -1.33
N GLY A 234 -5.19 -2.95 -2.21
CA GLY A 234 -3.98 -2.38 -2.81
C GLY A 234 -4.17 -1.90 -4.24
N THR A 235 -3.06 -1.50 -4.86
CA THR A 235 -3.03 -1.02 -6.24
C THR A 235 -3.00 -2.22 -7.21
N PRO A 236 -3.90 -2.30 -8.21
CA PRO A 236 -3.77 -3.26 -9.31
C PRO A 236 -2.51 -2.99 -10.12
N VAL A 237 -1.86 -4.05 -10.58
CA VAL A 237 -0.63 -3.91 -11.39
C VAL A 237 -0.91 -4.33 -12.82
N ILE A 238 -0.52 -3.46 -13.76
CA ILE A 238 -0.49 -3.77 -15.19
C ILE A 238 0.91 -4.21 -15.56
N PHE A 239 1.02 -5.38 -16.16
CA PHE A 239 2.27 -5.89 -16.70
C PHE A 239 2.01 -6.49 -18.09
N GLU A 240 2.59 -5.87 -19.12
CA GLU A 240 2.31 -6.21 -20.52
C GLU A 240 0.80 -6.17 -20.82
N LYS A 241 0.20 -7.33 -21.09
CA LYS A 241 -1.24 -7.49 -21.37
C LYS A 241 -2.06 -7.93 -20.16
N ASP A 242 -1.43 -8.12 -19.01
CA ASP A 242 -2.08 -8.65 -17.81
C ASP A 242 -2.43 -7.51 -16.85
N VAL A 243 -3.57 -7.62 -16.18
CA VAL A 243 -3.90 -6.87 -14.97
C VAL A 243 -4.05 -7.84 -13.81
N CYS A 244 -3.24 -7.66 -12.77
CA CYS A 244 -3.25 -8.51 -11.59
C CYS A 244 -3.68 -7.73 -10.35
N ALA A 245 -4.44 -8.36 -9.47
CA ALA A 245 -4.87 -7.81 -8.19
C ALA A 245 -5.05 -8.91 -7.15
N VAL A 246 -5.07 -8.51 -5.88
CA VAL A 246 -5.35 -9.38 -4.74
C VAL A 246 -6.43 -8.77 -3.88
N SER A 247 -7.29 -9.59 -3.29
CA SER A 247 -8.33 -9.15 -2.36
C SER A 247 -8.11 -9.69 -0.94
N TYR A 248 -8.57 -8.92 0.02
CA TYR A 248 -8.70 -9.37 1.40
C TYR A 248 -9.76 -10.46 1.49
N GLN A 249 -9.52 -11.51 2.28
CA GLN A 249 -10.37 -12.71 2.42
C GLN A 249 -10.82 -13.33 1.08
N GLY A 250 -9.98 -13.24 0.04
CA GLY A 250 -10.36 -13.66 -1.29
C GLY A 250 -9.26 -14.38 -2.06
N ARG A 251 -8.76 -13.77 -3.10
CA ARG A 251 -7.84 -14.39 -4.07
C ARG A 251 -6.83 -13.38 -4.62
N VAL A 252 -5.70 -13.89 -5.11
CA VAL A 252 -4.89 -13.22 -6.12
C VAL A 252 -5.34 -13.73 -7.49
N ALA A 253 -5.49 -12.83 -8.45
CA ALA A 253 -5.92 -13.17 -9.80
C ALA A 253 -5.27 -12.25 -10.84
N CYS A 254 -5.07 -12.80 -12.05
CA CYS A 254 -4.64 -12.04 -13.22
C CYS A 254 -5.65 -12.24 -14.35
N PHE A 255 -5.88 -11.17 -15.10
CA PHE A 255 -6.84 -11.09 -16.19
C PHE A 255 -6.17 -10.43 -17.40
N ASP A 256 -6.70 -10.66 -18.58
CA ASP A 256 -6.37 -9.85 -19.74
C ASP A 256 -6.80 -8.39 -19.54
N ALA A 257 -5.87 -7.46 -19.65
CA ALA A 257 -6.11 -6.04 -19.33
C ALA A 257 -7.07 -5.35 -20.32
N ILE A 258 -7.29 -5.89 -21.51
CA ILE A 258 -8.17 -5.31 -22.53
C ILE A 258 -9.58 -5.85 -22.39
N THR A 259 -9.73 -7.15 -22.21
CA THR A 259 -11.01 -7.85 -22.27
C THR A 259 -11.58 -8.19 -20.89
N GLY A 260 -10.74 -8.24 -19.85
CA GLY A 260 -11.12 -8.77 -18.53
C GLY A 260 -11.21 -10.29 -18.47
N ALA A 261 -10.80 -11.01 -19.51
CA ALA A 261 -10.81 -12.47 -19.51
C ALA A 261 -9.87 -13.02 -18.43
N PRO A 262 -10.31 -13.94 -17.56
CA PRO A 262 -9.46 -14.47 -16.51
C PRO A 262 -8.37 -15.38 -17.07
N HIS A 263 -7.14 -15.18 -16.62
CA HIS A 263 -6.03 -16.11 -16.89
C HIS A 263 -5.98 -17.19 -15.80
N TRP A 264 -5.91 -16.75 -14.55
CA TRP A 264 -5.89 -17.66 -13.40
C TRP A 264 -6.28 -16.92 -12.10
N SER A 265 -6.64 -17.67 -11.08
CA SER A 265 -6.81 -17.17 -9.72
C SER A 265 -6.41 -18.20 -8.68
N LYS A 266 -5.88 -17.75 -7.53
CA LYS A 266 -5.46 -18.60 -6.40
C LYS A 266 -5.96 -18.04 -5.07
N PRO A 267 -6.43 -18.90 -4.13
CA PRO A 267 -6.84 -18.44 -2.79
C PRO A 267 -5.66 -17.80 -2.07
N THR A 268 -5.85 -16.60 -1.58
CA THR A 268 -4.95 -15.88 -0.68
C THR A 268 -5.71 -14.68 -0.10
N SER A 269 -5.22 -14.10 0.98
CA SER A 269 -5.84 -12.93 1.59
C SER A 269 -4.78 -11.86 1.78
N SER A 270 -5.00 -10.67 1.23
CA SER A 270 -4.07 -9.55 1.40
C SER A 270 -4.82 -8.23 1.48
N ASP A 271 -4.41 -7.39 2.42
CA ASP A 271 -4.83 -6.00 2.52
C ASP A 271 -3.83 -5.04 1.83
N LYS A 272 -2.91 -5.58 1.06
CA LYS A 272 -1.87 -4.87 0.28
C LYS A 272 -2.06 -5.10 -1.22
N GLY A 273 -1.18 -4.49 -2.02
CA GLY A 273 -1.11 -4.73 -3.45
C GLY A 273 -0.32 -5.98 -3.83
N VAL A 274 -0.11 -6.14 -5.12
CA VAL A 274 0.73 -7.19 -5.71
C VAL A 274 1.96 -6.58 -6.35
N ALA A 275 3.04 -7.35 -6.50
CA ALA A 275 4.09 -7.04 -7.46
C ALA A 275 4.07 -8.06 -8.60
N VAL A 276 4.39 -7.62 -9.80
CA VAL A 276 4.41 -8.49 -10.98
C VAL A 276 5.72 -8.28 -11.74
N ASP A 277 6.35 -9.37 -12.15
CA ASP A 277 7.46 -9.34 -13.08
C ASP A 277 7.25 -10.33 -14.24
N GLN A 278 8.27 -10.55 -15.05
CA GLN A 278 8.16 -11.44 -16.22
C GLN A 278 7.74 -12.88 -15.88
N ARG A 279 8.08 -13.37 -14.67
CA ARG A 279 7.87 -14.77 -14.28
C ARG A 279 6.87 -14.95 -13.16
N PHE A 280 6.76 -13.99 -12.25
CA PHE A 280 6.04 -14.17 -11.00
C PHE A 280 5.08 -13.03 -10.69
N VAL A 281 4.07 -13.37 -9.90
CA VAL A 281 3.21 -12.46 -9.14
C VAL A 281 3.51 -12.68 -7.67
N PHE A 282 3.90 -11.63 -6.96
CA PHE A 282 4.25 -11.68 -5.54
C PHE A 282 3.16 -11.03 -4.70
N VAL A 283 2.88 -11.64 -3.56
CA VAL A 283 1.87 -11.19 -2.60
C VAL A 283 2.48 -11.27 -1.20
N SER A 284 2.27 -10.23 -0.39
CA SER A 284 2.36 -10.31 1.06
C SER A 284 0.96 -10.48 1.62
N ASP A 285 0.69 -11.56 2.35
CA ASP A 285 -0.63 -11.81 2.90
C ASP A 285 -0.88 -11.03 4.21
N ASP A 286 -2.12 -11.02 4.67
CA ASP A 286 -2.57 -10.34 5.90
C ASP A 286 -1.96 -10.95 7.19
N LYS A 287 -1.32 -12.11 7.10
CA LYS A 287 -0.62 -12.79 8.20
C LYS A 287 0.89 -12.64 8.15
N GLY A 288 1.43 -12.01 7.10
CA GLY A 288 2.87 -11.77 6.92
C GLY A 288 3.60 -12.92 6.19
N GLU A 289 2.89 -13.81 5.48
CA GLU A 289 3.49 -14.72 4.50
C GLU A 289 3.80 -13.93 3.22
N VAL A 290 4.97 -14.14 2.64
CA VAL A 290 5.30 -13.67 1.28
C VAL A 290 5.27 -14.87 0.35
N ALA A 291 4.51 -14.77 -0.73
CA ALA A 291 4.35 -15.85 -1.71
C ALA A 291 4.63 -15.37 -3.13
N ALA A 292 5.18 -16.27 -3.95
CA ALA A 292 5.33 -16.09 -5.38
C ALA A 292 4.48 -17.12 -6.13
N TYR A 293 3.77 -16.63 -7.12
CA TYR A 293 2.96 -17.43 -8.04
C TYR A 293 3.51 -17.26 -9.46
N SER A 294 3.52 -18.33 -10.25
CA SER A 294 3.83 -18.23 -11.67
C SER A 294 2.86 -17.26 -12.37
N ARG A 295 3.37 -16.27 -13.07
CA ARG A 295 2.54 -15.32 -13.83
C ARG A 295 1.72 -16.02 -14.92
N GLU A 296 2.26 -17.07 -15.52
CA GLU A 296 1.65 -17.79 -16.62
C GLU A 296 0.38 -18.56 -16.21
N ASN A 297 0.40 -19.25 -15.03
CA ASN A 297 -0.66 -20.19 -14.66
C ASN A 297 -1.08 -20.14 -13.19
N GLY A 298 -0.49 -19.24 -12.40
CA GLY A 298 -0.76 -19.07 -10.98
C GLY A 298 -0.28 -20.24 -10.10
N SER A 299 0.53 -21.17 -10.59
CA SER A 299 1.10 -22.20 -9.71
C SER A 299 2.00 -21.56 -8.66
N ASN A 300 1.92 -22.04 -7.41
CA ASN A 300 2.77 -21.54 -6.35
C ASN A 300 4.22 -21.95 -6.61
N ALA A 301 5.13 -20.97 -6.70
CA ALA A 301 6.55 -21.20 -6.85
C ALA A 301 7.23 -21.39 -5.48
N TRP A 302 6.94 -20.49 -4.55
CA TRP A 302 7.43 -20.56 -3.18
C TRP A 302 6.56 -19.74 -2.22
N LYS A 303 6.73 -19.99 -0.92
CA LYS A 303 6.14 -19.27 0.20
C LYS A 303 7.15 -19.12 1.32
N ASN A 304 7.12 -17.99 2.00
CA ASN A 304 7.95 -17.71 3.18
C ASN A 304 7.09 -17.09 4.29
N ASP A 305 6.94 -17.80 5.40
CA ASP A 305 6.13 -17.43 6.58
C ASP A 305 6.95 -16.84 7.74
N LYS A 306 8.26 -16.62 7.55
CA LYS A 306 9.17 -16.14 8.59
C LYS A 306 8.98 -14.68 8.98
N LEU A 307 8.09 -13.95 8.29
CA LEU A 307 7.67 -12.58 8.60
C LEU A 307 6.26 -12.50 9.18
N SER A 308 5.73 -13.63 9.69
CA SER A 308 4.38 -13.69 10.23
C SER A 308 4.09 -12.55 11.22
N TYR A 309 2.93 -11.91 11.06
CA TYR A 309 2.41 -10.80 11.87
C TYR A 309 3.30 -9.55 11.94
N ARG A 310 4.19 -9.35 10.96
CA ARG A 310 5.02 -8.15 10.87
C ARG A 310 4.38 -7.00 10.06
N ASN A 311 3.10 -7.12 9.69
CA ASN A 311 2.34 -6.11 8.95
C ASN A 311 3.14 -5.57 7.73
N LEU A 312 3.32 -6.44 6.76
CA LEU A 312 4.16 -6.18 5.60
C LEU A 312 3.54 -5.15 4.66
N SER A 313 4.37 -4.41 3.95
CA SER A 313 3.96 -3.56 2.82
C SER A 313 3.66 -4.39 1.58
N THR A 314 3.15 -3.73 0.53
CA THR A 314 3.15 -4.29 -0.82
C THR A 314 4.57 -4.71 -1.19
N PRO A 315 4.77 -5.92 -1.77
CA PRO A 315 6.08 -6.35 -2.25
C PRO A 315 6.54 -5.53 -3.47
N VAL A 316 7.84 -5.51 -3.73
CA VAL A 316 8.43 -5.00 -4.96
C VAL A 316 9.47 -5.99 -5.48
N SER A 317 9.40 -6.34 -6.76
CA SER A 317 10.38 -7.20 -7.42
C SER A 317 11.44 -6.35 -8.08
N TYR A 318 12.72 -6.58 -7.74
CA TYR A 318 13.84 -5.88 -8.34
C TYR A 318 15.07 -6.79 -8.45
N GLY A 319 15.58 -6.95 -9.65
CA GLY A 319 16.72 -7.80 -9.93
C GLY A 319 16.51 -9.25 -9.47
N ARG A 320 17.34 -9.71 -8.53
CA ARG A 320 17.22 -11.04 -7.93
C ARG A 320 16.40 -11.06 -6.62
N ALA A 321 15.87 -9.93 -6.20
CA ALA A 321 15.21 -9.76 -4.91
C ALA A 321 13.73 -9.43 -5.04
N VAL A 322 12.96 -9.85 -4.04
CA VAL A 322 11.65 -9.30 -3.69
C VAL A 322 11.80 -8.59 -2.36
N ALA A 323 11.45 -7.31 -2.29
CA ALA A 323 11.57 -6.53 -1.08
C ALA A 323 10.19 -6.22 -0.48
N VAL A 324 10.08 -6.28 0.85
CA VAL A 324 8.90 -5.90 1.62
C VAL A 324 9.32 -5.09 2.86
N GLY A 325 8.60 -4.02 3.13
CA GLY A 325 8.74 -3.25 4.36
C GLY A 325 7.91 -3.86 5.49
N ASP A 326 8.23 -3.53 6.75
CA ASP A 326 7.47 -4.00 7.91
C ASP A 326 7.10 -2.87 8.89
N TYR A 327 6.37 -3.22 9.95
CA TYR A 327 5.88 -2.27 10.97
C TYR A 327 6.98 -1.64 11.84
N GLN A 328 8.19 -2.22 11.87
CA GLN A 328 9.35 -1.69 12.58
C GLN A 328 10.32 -0.93 11.65
N GLY A 329 9.94 -0.69 10.40
CA GLY A 329 10.76 0.04 9.44
C GLY A 329 11.93 -0.77 8.89
N TYR A 330 11.88 -2.10 8.99
CA TYR A 330 12.81 -2.95 8.26
C TYR A 330 12.32 -3.19 6.84
N VAL A 331 13.23 -3.19 5.90
CA VAL A 331 13.03 -3.70 4.54
C VAL A 331 13.72 -5.05 4.44
N HIS A 332 12.93 -6.09 4.22
CA HIS A 332 13.41 -7.47 4.05
C HIS A 332 13.55 -7.78 2.58
N PHE A 333 14.66 -8.38 2.20
CA PHE A 333 14.95 -8.83 0.85
C PHE A 333 14.94 -10.34 0.81
N LEU A 334 14.06 -10.88 -0.01
CA LEU A 334 13.92 -12.32 -0.27
C LEU A 334 14.42 -12.63 -1.67
N SER A 335 15.00 -13.79 -1.86
CA SER A 335 15.35 -14.30 -3.19
C SER A 335 14.10 -14.45 -4.05
N ARG A 336 14.12 -13.89 -5.23
CA ARG A 336 13.03 -13.98 -6.20
C ARG A 336 12.71 -15.40 -6.61
N GLU A 337 13.70 -16.29 -6.60
CA GLU A 337 13.58 -17.64 -7.12
C GLU A 337 13.03 -18.65 -6.11
N ASP A 338 13.37 -18.52 -4.82
CA ASP A 338 13.04 -19.49 -3.78
C ASP A 338 12.51 -18.89 -2.47
N GLY A 339 12.41 -17.56 -2.38
CA GLY A 339 11.92 -16.86 -1.19
C GLY A 339 12.87 -16.89 0.01
N ALA A 340 14.10 -17.36 -0.11
CA ALA A 340 15.08 -17.32 0.97
C ALA A 340 15.48 -15.88 1.29
N PHE A 341 15.75 -15.59 2.58
CA PHE A 341 16.25 -14.26 2.95
C PHE A 341 17.64 -14.02 2.40
N ILE A 342 17.81 -12.91 1.68
CA ILE A 342 19.10 -12.51 1.11
C ILE A 342 19.61 -11.17 1.63
N GLY A 343 18.79 -10.41 2.40
CA GLY A 343 19.21 -9.14 2.97
C GLY A 343 18.16 -8.49 3.86
N ARG A 344 18.59 -7.48 4.60
CA ARG A 344 17.72 -6.59 5.37
C ARG A 344 18.36 -5.22 5.51
N ALA A 345 17.54 -4.16 5.42
CA ALA A 345 17.94 -2.80 5.74
C ALA A 345 17.00 -2.22 6.80
N ALA A 346 17.52 -1.32 7.65
CA ALA A 346 16.70 -0.54 8.57
C ALA A 346 16.50 0.87 8.01
N THR A 347 15.29 1.42 8.19
CA THR A 347 14.97 2.81 7.85
C THR A 347 15.09 3.72 9.08
N ASP A 348 13.99 4.21 9.62
CA ASP A 348 13.93 5.07 10.80
C ASP A 348 13.19 4.43 11.99
N GLY A 349 12.81 3.16 11.87
CA GLY A 349 12.12 2.42 12.92
C GLY A 349 10.60 2.57 12.91
N SER A 350 10.02 3.37 12.02
CA SER A 350 8.57 3.50 11.86
C SER A 350 8.03 2.64 10.72
N ALA A 351 6.74 2.30 10.79
CA ALA A 351 6.10 1.37 9.86
C ALA A 351 6.23 1.82 8.39
N ILE A 352 6.42 0.87 7.50
CA ILE A 352 6.37 1.04 6.05
C ILE A 352 5.04 0.47 5.57
N GLN A 353 4.11 1.35 5.16
CA GLN A 353 2.78 0.97 4.66
C GLN A 353 2.56 1.36 3.21
N ALA A 354 3.27 2.40 2.76
CA ALA A 354 3.22 2.88 1.38
C ALA A 354 3.81 1.86 0.40
N ASP A 355 3.27 1.84 -0.81
CA ASP A 355 3.84 1.05 -1.89
C ASP A 355 5.26 1.54 -2.20
N PRO A 356 6.24 0.64 -2.33
CA PRO A 356 7.61 1.01 -2.69
C PRO A 356 7.70 1.44 -4.17
N VAL A 357 8.70 2.27 -4.48
CA VAL A 357 8.92 2.79 -5.83
C VAL A 357 10.32 2.40 -6.31
N ILE A 358 10.42 2.01 -7.60
CA ILE A 358 11.70 1.72 -8.25
C ILE A 358 12.14 2.94 -9.04
N SER A 359 13.39 3.40 -8.82
CA SER A 359 14.02 4.47 -9.60
C SER A 359 15.46 4.08 -9.96
N GLY A 360 15.69 3.69 -11.21
CA GLY A 360 16.97 3.17 -11.65
C GLY A 360 17.39 1.94 -10.84
N SER A 361 18.52 2.01 -10.15
CA SER A 361 19.02 0.96 -9.25
C SER A 361 18.51 1.09 -7.81
N ASN A 362 17.67 2.08 -7.50
CA ASN A 362 17.22 2.34 -6.15
C ASN A 362 15.79 1.82 -5.91
N LEU A 363 15.59 1.21 -4.75
CA LEU A 363 14.28 0.96 -4.16
C LEU A 363 13.99 2.06 -3.13
N ILE A 364 12.86 2.74 -3.28
CA ILE A 364 12.49 3.89 -2.45
C ILE A 364 11.29 3.50 -1.60
N PHE A 365 11.42 3.70 -0.29
CA PHE A 365 10.41 3.44 0.73
C PHE A 365 10.09 4.71 1.51
N GLN A 366 8.83 4.96 1.77
CA GLN A 366 8.38 6.01 2.68
C GLN A 366 7.80 5.37 3.94
N THR A 367 8.23 5.86 5.10
CA THR A 367 7.77 5.41 6.41
C THR A 367 6.63 6.28 6.93
N GLN A 368 5.90 5.81 7.94
CA GLN A 368 4.81 6.57 8.57
C GLN A 368 5.30 7.81 9.34
N SER A 369 6.56 7.88 9.75
CA SER A 369 7.14 9.11 10.30
C SER A 369 7.55 10.13 9.22
N GLY A 370 7.44 9.76 7.93
CA GLY A 370 7.70 10.64 6.79
C GLY A 370 9.14 10.62 6.30
N THR A 371 9.94 9.64 6.72
CA THR A 371 11.27 9.43 6.14
C THR A 371 11.15 8.67 4.82
N VAL A 372 11.70 9.26 3.77
CA VAL A 372 11.87 8.62 2.46
C VAL A 372 13.30 8.13 2.35
N THR A 373 13.47 6.84 2.11
CA THR A 373 14.80 6.19 2.07
C THR A 373 14.98 5.49 0.72
N ALA A 374 16.07 5.80 0.02
CA ALA A 374 16.51 5.05 -1.15
C ALA A 374 17.57 4.02 -0.77
N LEU A 375 17.35 2.78 -1.18
CA LEU A 375 18.23 1.65 -0.95
C LEU A 375 18.78 1.16 -2.29
N ALA A 376 20.11 1.11 -2.44
CA ALA A 376 20.73 0.39 -3.54
C ALA A 376 20.80 -1.10 -3.21
N VAL A 377 20.48 -1.92 -4.19
CA VAL A 377 20.50 -3.38 -4.13
C VAL A 377 21.51 -3.85 -5.18
N GLU A 378 22.69 -4.26 -4.74
CA GLU A 378 23.75 -4.81 -5.61
C GLU A 378 23.64 -6.31 -5.77
#